data_eebcbc96e79cf885e075a8b410766a6c
#
_entry.id   eebcbc96e79cf885e075a8b410766a6c
#
_cell.length_a   1.000
_cell.length_b   1.000
_cell.length_c   1.000
_cell.angle_alpha   90.00
_cell.angle_beta   90.00
_cell.angle_gamma   90.00
#
_symmetry.space_group_name_H-M   'P 1'
#
loop_
_entity.id
_entity.type
_entity.pdbx_description
1 polymer ?
#
loop_
_entity_poly.entity_id
_entity_poly.type
_entity_poly.pdbx_seq_one_letter_code
_entity_poly.pdbx_strand_id
1 'polypeptide(L)'
;MGNDDDHILRLRGVKTHFPVRAGILKRTVGHVKAVDGVDLDVRRGEVLGLVGESGCGKTTLGKSILRLVEATEGEISYSSGDEETNLATLNNDEMIPFRKRLQIVFQDPHSSLNPAFTIFGSLQDPLKKYGVKTKKERRKIIGDLLEAVNMRREYMDRYPHEFSGGQRQRIGIARALSVEPELIVCDEAVSALDVSIQAQVLQLLMKLKEERNLTYIFITH
;
A
#
# COMPACT_ATOMS: atom_id res chain seq x y z
N MET A 1 19.35 14.84 -19.07
CA MET A 1 19.80 13.45 -19.11
C MET A 1 19.35 12.85 -17.79
N GLY A 2 18.22 12.14 -17.77
CA GLY A 2 17.78 11.42 -16.56
C GLY A 2 18.74 10.26 -16.35
N ASN A 3 19.24 10.10 -15.13
CA ASN A 3 20.01 8.93 -14.76
C ASN A 3 19.12 7.71 -15.03
N ASP A 4 19.58 6.81 -15.88
CA ASP A 4 18.88 5.56 -16.24
C ASP A 4 18.75 4.59 -15.04
N ASP A 5 19.23 4.99 -13.87
CA ASP A 5 19.41 4.18 -12.65
C ASP A 5 18.51 4.61 -11.47
N ASP A 6 17.58 5.54 -11.66
CA ASP A 6 16.70 6.04 -10.57
C ASP A 6 15.44 5.16 -10.40
N HIS A 7 15.65 3.85 -10.25
CA HIS A 7 14.57 2.92 -9.93
C HIS A 7 14.39 2.81 -8.41
N ILE A 8 13.15 2.92 -7.95
CA ILE A 8 12.78 2.65 -6.56
C ILE A 8 12.55 1.16 -6.31
N LEU A 9 12.08 0.45 -7.37
CA LEU A 9 11.73 -0.97 -7.28
C LEU A 9 12.09 -1.68 -8.59
N ARG A 10 12.68 -2.87 -8.47
CA ARG A 10 12.94 -3.78 -9.60
C ARG A 10 12.48 -5.18 -9.24
N LEU A 11 11.73 -5.81 -10.12
CA LEU A 11 11.31 -7.21 -10.03
C LEU A 11 12.01 -8.00 -11.14
N ARG A 12 12.51 -9.19 -10.81
CA ARG A 12 13.11 -10.11 -11.78
C ARG A 12 12.63 -11.53 -11.55
N GLY A 13 11.93 -12.08 -12.52
CA GLY A 13 11.41 -13.43 -12.53
C GLY A 13 10.49 -13.75 -11.35
N VAL A 14 9.75 -12.77 -10.83
CA VAL A 14 8.94 -12.93 -9.61
C VAL A 14 7.81 -13.92 -9.85
N LYS A 15 7.74 -14.95 -9.00
CA LYS A 15 6.66 -15.94 -8.97
C LYS A 15 6.00 -15.96 -7.61
N THR A 16 4.68 -16.11 -7.59
CA THR A 16 3.88 -16.33 -6.38
C THR A 16 2.87 -17.43 -6.67
N HIS A 17 3.15 -18.62 -6.14
CA HIS A 17 2.38 -19.83 -6.35
C HIS A 17 1.74 -20.26 -5.03
N PHE A 18 0.43 -20.51 -5.04
CA PHE A 18 -0.30 -20.98 -3.86
C PHE A 18 -0.51 -22.49 -3.93
N PRO A 19 -0.14 -23.26 -2.89
CA PRO A 19 -0.36 -24.71 -2.87
C PRO A 19 -1.85 -25.01 -2.75
N VAL A 20 -2.35 -25.85 -3.65
CA VAL A 20 -3.70 -26.46 -3.57
C VAL A 20 -3.59 -27.71 -2.72
N ARG A 21 -4.26 -27.74 -1.58
CA ARG A 21 -4.26 -28.86 -0.64
C ARG A 21 -5.57 -29.61 -0.74
N ALA A 22 -5.52 -30.94 -0.88
CA ALA A 22 -6.70 -31.80 -0.93
C ALA A 22 -6.59 -33.00 0.02
N GLY A 23 -7.76 -33.59 0.33
CA GLY A 23 -7.91 -34.74 1.22
C GLY A 23 -7.79 -34.40 2.72
N ILE A 24 -8.13 -35.40 3.57
CA ILE A 24 -8.14 -35.28 5.04
C ILE A 24 -6.74 -34.91 5.59
N LEU A 25 -5.67 -35.38 4.92
CA LEU A 25 -4.27 -35.15 5.29
C LEU A 25 -3.70 -33.85 4.68
N LYS A 26 -4.53 -33.01 4.04
CA LYS A 26 -4.13 -31.72 3.43
C LYS A 26 -2.85 -31.81 2.56
N ARG A 27 -2.71 -32.89 1.77
CA ARG A 27 -1.56 -33.05 0.87
C ARG A 27 -1.63 -32.05 -0.28
N THR A 28 -0.49 -31.46 -0.66
CA THR A 28 -0.40 -30.58 -1.83
C THR A 28 -0.60 -31.41 -3.10
N VAL A 29 -1.64 -31.10 -3.86
CA VAL A 29 -2.01 -31.79 -5.12
C VAL A 29 -1.71 -30.94 -6.37
N GLY A 30 -1.33 -29.69 -6.19
CA GLY A 30 -1.00 -28.76 -7.27
C GLY A 30 -0.69 -27.36 -6.74
N HIS A 31 -0.46 -26.42 -7.65
CA HIS A 31 -0.23 -25.02 -7.32
C HIS A 31 -1.05 -24.11 -8.24
N VAL A 32 -1.66 -23.08 -7.68
CA VAL A 32 -2.21 -21.96 -8.44
C VAL A 32 -1.09 -20.97 -8.67
N LYS A 33 -0.71 -20.76 -9.92
CA LYS A 33 0.31 -19.79 -10.34
C LYS A 33 -0.33 -18.41 -10.47
N ALA A 34 -0.44 -17.68 -9.37
CA ALA A 34 -1.08 -16.37 -9.36
C ALA A 34 -0.19 -15.30 -10.01
N VAL A 35 1.12 -15.40 -9.82
CA VAL A 35 2.16 -14.62 -10.52
C VAL A 35 3.19 -15.63 -11.03
N ASP A 36 3.59 -15.56 -12.30
CA ASP A 36 4.47 -16.56 -12.91
C ASP A 36 5.53 -15.90 -13.81
N GLY A 37 6.65 -15.46 -13.21
CA GLY A 37 7.81 -14.94 -13.91
C GLY A 37 7.67 -13.48 -14.38
N VAL A 38 7.31 -12.57 -13.48
CA VAL A 38 7.12 -11.14 -13.80
C VAL A 38 8.42 -10.37 -13.61
N ASP A 39 8.79 -9.61 -14.65
CA ASP A 39 9.83 -8.58 -14.63
C ASP A 39 9.15 -7.19 -14.66
N LEU A 40 9.62 -6.27 -13.82
CA LEU A 40 9.05 -4.93 -13.72
C LEU A 40 10.07 -3.97 -13.14
N ASP A 41 10.15 -2.77 -13.73
CA ASP A 41 10.95 -1.67 -13.19
C ASP A 41 10.03 -0.49 -12.87
N VAL A 42 10.18 0.11 -11.70
CA VAL A 42 9.42 1.28 -11.25
C VAL A 42 10.41 2.38 -10.92
N ARG A 43 10.27 3.53 -11.55
CA ARG A 43 11.11 4.69 -11.31
C ARG A 43 10.61 5.49 -10.11
N ARG A 44 11.51 6.16 -9.43
CA ARG A 44 11.16 7.07 -8.33
C ARG A 44 10.27 8.22 -8.84
N GLY A 45 9.19 8.51 -8.10
CA GLY A 45 8.22 9.52 -8.51
C GLY A 45 7.34 9.16 -9.71
N GLU A 46 7.38 7.91 -10.19
CA GLU A 46 6.53 7.43 -11.28
C GLU A 46 5.11 7.11 -10.81
N VAL A 47 4.18 7.11 -11.76
CA VAL A 47 2.85 6.49 -11.61
C VAL A 47 2.77 5.34 -12.58
N LEU A 48 2.91 4.12 -12.09
CA LEU A 48 2.82 2.91 -12.87
C LEU A 48 1.42 2.32 -12.79
N GLY A 49 0.79 2.04 -13.93
CA GLY A 49 -0.50 1.35 -14.03
C GLY A 49 -0.33 -0.15 -14.29
N LEU A 50 -0.83 -1.00 -13.40
CA LEU A 50 -1.00 -2.44 -13.61
C LEU A 50 -2.43 -2.73 -14.05
N VAL A 51 -2.62 -2.99 -15.34
CA VAL A 51 -3.93 -3.21 -15.95
C VAL A 51 -4.04 -4.65 -16.42
N GLY A 52 -5.22 -5.24 -16.33
CA GLY A 52 -5.49 -6.61 -16.82
C GLY A 52 -6.80 -7.16 -16.28
N GLU A 53 -7.22 -8.32 -16.76
CA GLU A 53 -8.47 -8.97 -16.37
C GLU A 53 -8.55 -9.29 -14.88
N SER A 54 -9.78 -9.46 -14.37
CA SER A 54 -9.97 -9.92 -12.98
C SER A 54 -9.35 -11.28 -12.77
N GLY A 55 -8.63 -11.47 -11.64
CA GLY A 55 -8.01 -12.74 -11.31
C GLY A 55 -6.66 -13.03 -11.99
N CYS A 56 -6.13 -12.12 -12.84
CA CYS A 56 -4.83 -12.34 -13.51
C CYS A 56 -3.59 -12.14 -12.61
N GLY A 57 -3.77 -11.91 -11.30
CA GLY A 57 -2.67 -11.86 -10.34
C GLY A 57 -2.18 -10.47 -9.93
N LYS A 58 -2.76 -9.36 -10.41
CA LYS A 58 -2.33 -7.99 -10.10
C LYS A 58 -2.25 -7.69 -8.60
N THR A 59 -3.34 -7.95 -7.87
CA THR A 59 -3.38 -7.81 -6.40
C THR A 59 -2.35 -8.70 -5.71
N THR A 60 -2.13 -9.91 -6.21
CA THR A 60 -1.10 -10.81 -5.67
C THR A 60 0.29 -10.24 -5.89
N LEU A 61 0.58 -9.69 -7.08
CA LEU A 61 1.85 -9.03 -7.36
C LEU A 61 2.07 -7.84 -6.43
N GLY A 62 1.08 -6.95 -6.28
CA GLY A 62 1.14 -5.81 -5.35
C GLY A 62 1.40 -6.25 -3.90
N LYS A 63 0.74 -7.31 -3.43
CA LYS A 63 0.96 -7.89 -2.10
C LYS A 63 2.33 -8.55 -1.96
N SER A 64 2.87 -9.16 -3.03
CA SER A 64 4.21 -9.75 -3.02
C SER A 64 5.30 -8.66 -2.95
N ILE A 65 5.14 -7.54 -3.67
CA ILE A 65 6.02 -6.37 -3.58
C ILE A 65 6.14 -5.89 -2.13
N LEU A 66 5.01 -5.84 -1.41
CA LEU A 66 4.95 -5.37 -0.02
C LEU A 66 5.28 -6.47 1.02
N ARG A 67 5.63 -7.68 0.56
CA ARG A 67 5.86 -8.84 1.43
C ARG A 67 4.68 -9.13 2.37
N LEU A 68 3.45 -8.83 1.93
CA LEU A 68 2.20 -9.29 2.56
C LEU A 68 1.88 -10.73 2.14
N VAL A 69 2.38 -11.14 0.97
CA VAL A 69 2.42 -12.51 0.47
C VAL A 69 3.86 -12.79 0.08
N GLU A 70 4.38 -13.94 0.45
CA GLU A 70 5.75 -14.34 0.09
C GLU A 70 5.83 -14.74 -1.38
N ALA A 71 6.83 -14.22 -2.10
CA ALA A 71 7.19 -14.71 -3.41
C ALA A 71 7.76 -16.13 -3.30
N THR A 72 7.39 -17.02 -4.23
CA THR A 72 7.90 -18.38 -4.29
C THR A 72 9.32 -18.42 -4.90
N GLU A 73 9.54 -17.55 -5.90
CA GLU A 73 10.82 -17.41 -6.60
C GLU A 73 10.97 -15.98 -7.11
N GLY A 74 12.19 -15.63 -7.54
CA GLY A 74 12.53 -14.34 -8.13
C GLY A 74 13.04 -13.33 -7.11
N GLU A 75 13.34 -12.13 -7.59
CA GLU A 75 13.92 -11.05 -6.81
C GLU A 75 13.00 -9.83 -6.80
N ILE A 76 12.92 -9.17 -5.64
CA ILE A 76 12.19 -7.92 -5.44
C ILE A 76 13.18 -6.94 -4.81
N SER A 77 13.89 -6.20 -5.66
CA SER A 77 14.91 -5.25 -5.24
C SER A 77 14.29 -3.87 -5.00
N TYR A 78 14.53 -3.33 -3.81
CA TYR A 78 14.15 -1.97 -3.42
C TYR A 78 15.40 -1.11 -3.23
N SER A 79 15.41 0.05 -3.89
CA SER A 79 16.53 0.99 -3.84
C SER A 79 16.25 2.15 -2.88
N SER A 80 17.19 2.39 -1.95
CA SER A 80 17.17 3.53 -1.03
C SER A 80 18.48 4.31 -1.12
N GLY A 81 18.49 5.35 -1.95
CA GLY A 81 19.74 6.02 -2.31
C GLY A 81 20.64 5.06 -3.12
N ASP A 82 21.90 4.90 -2.68
CA ASP A 82 22.87 4.02 -3.33
C ASP A 82 22.76 2.54 -2.88
N GLU A 83 21.87 2.23 -1.93
CA GLU A 83 21.70 0.87 -1.41
C GLU A 83 20.52 0.17 -2.09
N GLU A 84 20.77 -1.03 -2.62
CA GLU A 84 19.75 -1.93 -3.17
C GLU A 84 19.59 -3.14 -2.25
N THR A 85 18.34 -3.45 -1.89
CA THR A 85 18.03 -4.56 -0.99
C THR A 85 17.00 -5.49 -1.63
N ASN A 86 17.29 -6.79 -1.71
CA ASN A 86 16.30 -7.77 -2.14
C ASN A 86 15.32 -8.10 -1.00
N LEU A 87 14.11 -7.55 -1.10
CA LEU A 87 13.06 -7.74 -0.11
C LEU A 87 12.59 -9.20 -0.02
N ALA A 88 12.73 -9.99 -1.10
CA ALA A 88 12.25 -11.37 -1.12
C ALA A 88 13.00 -12.28 -0.13
N THR A 89 14.23 -11.94 0.22
CA THR A 89 15.11 -12.73 1.11
C THR A 89 15.01 -12.33 2.59
N LEU A 90 14.41 -11.18 2.90
CA LEU A 90 14.35 -10.64 4.25
C LEU A 90 13.40 -11.43 5.14
N ASN A 91 13.74 -11.54 6.43
CA ASN A 91 12.81 -12.01 7.45
C ASN A 91 11.85 -10.90 7.92
N ASN A 92 10.92 -11.23 8.82
CA ASN A 92 9.89 -10.28 9.26
C ASN A 92 10.43 -9.06 10.01
N ASP A 93 11.52 -9.22 10.77
CA ASP A 93 12.11 -8.13 11.55
C ASP A 93 12.93 -7.21 10.63
N GLU A 94 13.66 -7.77 9.69
CA GLU A 94 14.39 -7.04 8.65
C GLU A 94 13.45 -6.24 7.73
N MET A 95 12.20 -6.71 7.53
CA MET A 95 11.18 -5.99 6.76
C MET A 95 10.60 -4.75 7.47
N ILE A 96 10.78 -4.59 8.79
CA ILE A 96 10.16 -3.48 9.55
C ILE A 96 10.50 -2.10 8.98
N PRO A 97 11.76 -1.74 8.68
CA PRO A 97 12.10 -0.43 8.12
C PRO A 97 11.50 -0.23 6.71
N PHE A 98 11.41 -1.28 5.89
CA PHE A 98 10.82 -1.20 4.56
C PHE A 98 9.30 -1.04 4.60
N ARG A 99 8.61 -1.65 5.57
CA ARG A 99 7.18 -1.44 5.80
C ARG A 99 6.81 0.00 6.14
N LYS A 100 7.75 0.83 6.60
CA LYS A 100 7.56 2.28 6.72
C LYS A 100 7.49 2.94 5.35
N ARG A 101 8.38 2.55 4.44
CA ARG A 101 8.58 3.17 3.12
C ARG A 101 7.59 2.67 2.05
N LEU A 102 7.12 1.43 2.21
CA LEU A 102 6.23 0.74 1.28
C LEU A 102 4.86 0.56 1.90
N GLN A 103 3.84 1.21 1.35
CA GLN A 103 2.48 1.21 1.89
C GLN A 103 1.46 0.75 0.86
N ILE A 104 0.25 0.43 1.31
CA ILE A 104 -0.88 0.02 0.48
C ILE A 104 -2.14 0.81 0.84
N VAL A 105 -2.88 1.18 -0.20
CA VAL A 105 -4.26 1.63 -0.10
C VAL A 105 -5.14 0.55 -0.70
N PHE A 106 -6.00 -0.04 0.11
CA PHE A 106 -6.86 -1.17 -0.27
C PHE A 106 -8.12 -0.72 -1.02
N GLN A 107 -8.67 -1.65 -1.79
CA GLN A 107 -9.92 -1.52 -2.54
C GLN A 107 -11.13 -1.22 -1.64
N ASP A 108 -11.26 -1.97 -0.54
CA ASP A 108 -12.39 -1.85 0.37
C ASP A 108 -12.06 -0.95 1.57
N PRO A 109 -12.60 0.29 1.58
CA PRO A 109 -12.40 1.20 2.70
C PRO A 109 -13.09 0.74 3.98
N HIS A 110 -14.06 -0.19 3.90
CA HIS A 110 -14.76 -0.72 5.07
C HIS A 110 -13.89 -1.69 5.86
N SER A 111 -13.18 -2.58 5.16
CA SER A 111 -12.30 -3.57 5.80
C SER A 111 -10.96 -2.97 6.25
N SER A 112 -10.60 -1.80 5.73
CA SER A 112 -9.31 -1.15 6.05
C SER A 112 -9.25 -0.52 7.44
N LEU A 113 -10.40 -0.20 8.06
CA LEU A 113 -10.51 0.44 9.36
C LEU A 113 -11.28 -0.44 10.35
N ASN A 114 -10.71 -0.68 11.53
CA ASN A 114 -11.41 -1.41 12.58
C ASN A 114 -12.56 -0.55 13.15
N PRO A 115 -13.83 -0.99 13.04
CA PRO A 115 -15.00 -0.20 13.46
C PRO A 115 -15.05 0.06 14.97
N ALA A 116 -14.33 -0.69 15.78
CA ALA A 116 -14.27 -0.52 17.23
C ALA A 116 -13.37 0.66 17.68
N PHE A 117 -12.56 1.20 16.78
CA PHE A 117 -11.67 2.31 17.09
C PHE A 117 -12.12 3.60 16.41
N THR A 118 -11.89 4.75 17.08
CA THR A 118 -11.99 6.06 16.44
C THR A 118 -10.94 6.19 15.34
N ILE A 119 -11.10 7.20 14.48
CA ILE A 119 -10.08 7.50 13.44
C ILE A 119 -8.72 7.76 14.09
N PHE A 120 -8.68 8.51 15.21
CA PHE A 120 -7.44 8.67 15.98
C PHE A 120 -6.87 7.32 16.44
N GLY A 121 -7.71 6.42 16.97
CA GLY A 121 -7.31 5.08 17.37
C GLY A 121 -6.62 4.31 16.25
N SER A 122 -7.22 4.36 15.05
CA SER A 122 -6.73 3.64 13.86
C SER A 122 -5.44 4.23 13.28
N LEU A 123 -5.26 5.56 13.31
CA LEU A 123 -4.11 6.24 12.72
C LEU A 123 -2.91 6.36 13.66
N GLN A 124 -3.11 6.26 14.98
CA GLN A 124 -2.00 6.44 15.93
C GLN A 124 -1.05 5.24 16.02
N ASP A 125 -1.51 4.02 15.66
CA ASP A 125 -0.70 2.81 15.87
C ASP A 125 0.55 2.78 15.00
N PRO A 126 0.53 3.13 13.69
CA PRO A 126 1.75 3.31 12.92
C PRO A 126 2.69 4.35 13.54
N LEU A 127 2.15 5.49 13.96
CA LEU A 127 2.95 6.56 14.57
C LEU A 127 3.65 6.13 15.87
N LYS A 128 2.96 5.38 16.73
CA LYS A 128 3.57 4.78 17.93
C LYS A 128 4.70 3.84 17.57
N LYS A 129 4.45 2.94 16.60
CA LYS A 129 5.44 1.94 16.16
C LYS A 129 6.72 2.60 15.66
N TYR A 130 6.62 3.74 14.99
CA TYR A 130 7.77 4.46 14.42
C TYR A 130 8.23 5.64 15.28
N GLY A 131 7.94 5.65 16.59
CA GLY A 131 8.63 6.46 17.58
C GLY A 131 7.96 7.74 18.01
N VAL A 132 6.74 8.06 17.54
CA VAL A 132 5.98 9.24 18.03
C VAL A 132 5.39 8.94 19.40
N LYS A 133 6.08 9.35 20.47
CA LYS A 133 5.81 8.92 21.85
C LYS A 133 4.56 9.58 22.46
N THR A 134 4.38 10.88 22.26
CA THR A 134 3.33 11.62 22.98
C THR A 134 1.98 11.62 22.24
N LYS A 135 0.89 11.53 23.02
CA LYS A 135 -0.48 11.62 22.46
C LYS A 135 -0.71 12.98 21.78
N LYS A 136 -0.17 14.06 22.36
CA LYS A 136 -0.30 15.43 21.83
C LYS A 136 0.31 15.54 20.43
N GLU A 137 1.51 15.01 20.23
CA GLU A 137 2.21 15.00 18.95
C GLU A 137 1.45 14.15 17.92
N ARG A 138 1.03 12.94 18.29
CA ARG A 138 0.20 12.09 17.40
C ARG A 138 -1.09 12.79 16.98
N ARG A 139 -1.81 13.48 17.91
CA ARG A 139 -3.01 14.25 17.54
C ARG A 139 -2.71 15.36 16.56
N LYS A 140 -1.58 16.05 16.70
CA LYS A 140 -1.15 17.08 15.76
C LYS A 140 -0.92 16.48 14.38
N ILE A 141 -0.09 15.43 14.28
CA ILE A 141 0.24 14.75 13.01
C ILE A 141 -1.02 14.22 12.35
N ILE A 142 -1.91 13.54 13.10
CA ILE A 142 -3.16 13.00 12.55
C ILE A 142 -4.09 14.13 12.07
N GLY A 143 -4.15 15.26 12.77
CA GLY A 143 -4.89 16.44 12.33
C GLY A 143 -4.35 16.96 11.00
N ASP A 144 -3.03 17.11 10.87
CA ASP A 144 -2.36 17.55 9.64
C ASP A 144 -2.59 16.57 8.47
N LEU A 145 -2.58 15.25 8.76
CA LEU A 145 -2.87 14.21 7.77
C LEU A 145 -4.33 14.26 7.29
N LEU A 146 -5.30 14.47 8.19
CA LEU A 146 -6.71 14.60 7.81
C LEU A 146 -6.92 15.83 6.92
N GLU A 147 -6.31 16.96 7.24
CA GLU A 147 -6.37 18.16 6.38
C GLU A 147 -5.73 17.91 5.01
N ALA A 148 -4.60 17.21 4.96
CA ALA A 148 -3.93 16.85 3.70
C ALA A 148 -4.83 16.00 2.76
N VAL A 149 -5.76 15.22 3.32
CA VAL A 149 -6.75 14.46 2.54
C VAL A 149 -8.12 15.17 2.45
N ASN A 150 -8.16 16.50 2.65
CA ASN A 150 -9.36 17.33 2.60
C ASN A 150 -10.45 16.90 3.59
N MET A 151 -10.05 16.55 4.81
CA MET A 151 -10.92 16.23 5.93
C MET A 151 -10.69 17.17 7.12
N ARG A 152 -11.69 17.36 7.97
CA ARG A 152 -11.57 18.22 9.16
C ARG A 152 -10.81 17.50 10.27
N ARG A 153 -10.00 18.23 11.02
CA ARG A 153 -9.24 17.70 12.18
C ARG A 153 -10.12 17.04 13.23
N GLU A 154 -11.29 17.63 13.48
CA GLU A 154 -12.22 17.15 14.50
C GLU A 154 -12.76 15.74 14.20
N TYR A 155 -12.66 15.29 12.96
CA TYR A 155 -13.08 13.95 12.56
C TYR A 155 -12.24 12.83 13.16
N MET A 156 -11.08 13.14 13.74
CA MET A 156 -10.23 12.15 14.38
C MET A 156 -10.90 11.44 15.57
N ASP A 157 -11.87 12.08 16.24
CA ASP A 157 -12.55 11.52 17.41
C ASP A 157 -13.84 10.74 17.05
N ARG A 158 -14.20 10.67 15.76
CA ARG A 158 -15.33 9.89 15.24
C ARG A 158 -14.95 8.46 14.91
N TYR A 159 -15.99 7.62 14.74
CA TYR A 159 -15.86 6.23 14.34
C TYR A 159 -16.00 6.03 12.82
N PRO A 160 -15.43 4.97 12.24
CA PRO A 160 -15.49 4.72 10.80
C PRO A 160 -16.93 4.66 10.23
N HIS A 161 -17.90 4.15 10.96
CA HIS A 161 -19.28 4.03 10.50
C HIS A 161 -20.01 5.39 10.32
N GLU A 162 -19.45 6.48 10.85
CA GLU A 162 -20.00 7.84 10.70
C GLU A 162 -19.58 8.52 9.38
N PHE A 163 -18.80 7.83 8.53
CA PHE A 163 -18.24 8.36 7.29
C PHE A 163 -18.78 7.67 6.05
N SER A 164 -18.88 8.43 4.93
CA SER A 164 -19.16 7.86 3.61
C SER A 164 -17.99 7.00 3.10
N GLY A 165 -18.24 6.18 2.06
CA GLY A 165 -17.20 5.37 1.43
C GLY A 165 -15.99 6.20 0.98
N GLY A 166 -16.22 7.31 0.29
CA GLY A 166 -15.15 8.21 -0.15
C GLY A 166 -14.39 8.88 1.00
N GLN A 167 -15.07 9.21 2.10
CA GLN A 167 -14.41 9.74 3.30
C GLN A 167 -13.54 8.67 3.97
N ARG A 168 -14.03 7.42 4.08
CA ARG A 168 -13.23 6.30 4.61
C ARG A 168 -12.01 6.03 3.72
N GLN A 169 -12.15 6.13 2.40
CA GLN A 169 -11.02 5.98 1.49
C GLN A 169 -9.96 7.05 1.74
N ARG A 170 -10.35 8.32 1.92
CA ARG A 170 -9.43 9.41 2.27
C ARG A 170 -8.73 9.15 3.61
N ILE A 171 -9.43 8.60 4.60
CA ILE A 171 -8.83 8.19 5.88
C ILE A 171 -7.82 7.05 5.68
N GLY A 172 -8.13 6.08 4.81
CA GLY A 172 -7.20 5.01 4.43
C GLY A 172 -5.91 5.56 3.79
N ILE A 173 -6.04 6.57 2.91
CA ILE A 173 -4.91 7.29 2.32
C ILE A 173 -4.12 8.02 3.42
N ALA A 174 -4.78 8.75 4.34
CA ALA A 174 -4.12 9.42 5.46
C ALA A 174 -3.34 8.43 6.34
N ARG A 175 -3.88 7.22 6.54
CA ARG A 175 -3.19 6.15 7.27
C ARG A 175 -1.92 5.69 6.55
N ALA A 176 -1.97 5.47 5.25
CA ALA A 176 -0.80 5.11 4.46
C ALA A 176 0.28 6.20 4.53
N LEU A 177 -0.13 7.47 4.48
CA LEU A 177 0.77 8.63 4.55
C LEU A 177 1.38 8.87 5.94
N SER A 178 0.81 8.30 7.01
CA SER A 178 1.22 8.57 8.40
C SER A 178 2.66 8.19 8.72
N VAL A 179 3.25 7.33 7.93
CA VAL A 179 4.63 6.83 8.09
C VAL A 179 5.60 7.43 7.07
N GLU A 180 5.15 8.41 6.27
CA GLU A 180 5.95 9.06 5.23
C GLU A 180 6.54 8.05 4.22
N PRO A 181 5.70 7.33 3.49
CA PRO A 181 6.15 6.32 2.53
C PRO A 181 6.83 6.94 1.31
N GLU A 182 7.62 6.14 0.60
CA GLU A 182 8.21 6.48 -0.69
C GLU A 182 7.41 5.86 -1.86
N LEU A 183 6.81 4.68 -1.63
CA LEU A 183 6.00 3.96 -2.62
C LEU A 183 4.67 3.51 -2.01
N ILE A 184 3.58 3.73 -2.74
CA ILE A 184 2.24 3.29 -2.36
C ILE A 184 1.65 2.44 -3.48
N VAL A 185 1.25 1.22 -3.14
CA VAL A 185 0.43 0.37 -4.02
C VAL A 185 -1.04 0.74 -3.79
N CYS A 186 -1.72 1.18 -4.83
CA CYS A 186 -3.15 1.49 -4.84
C CYS A 186 -3.90 0.29 -5.47
N ASP A 187 -4.33 -0.65 -4.62
CA ASP A 187 -5.02 -1.87 -5.07
C ASP A 187 -6.51 -1.56 -5.26
N GLU A 188 -6.90 -1.25 -6.50
CA GLU A 188 -8.26 -0.84 -6.89
C GLU A 188 -8.86 0.26 -5.97
N ALA A 189 -8.03 1.19 -5.52
CA ALA A 189 -8.32 2.13 -4.44
C ALA A 189 -9.56 3.03 -4.67
N VAL A 190 -10.15 3.02 -5.86
CA VAL A 190 -11.33 3.84 -6.20
C VAL A 190 -12.48 3.03 -6.79
N SER A 191 -12.31 1.74 -7.08
CA SER A 191 -13.30 0.94 -7.83
C SER A 191 -14.65 0.81 -7.12
N ALA A 192 -14.68 0.83 -5.79
CA ALA A 192 -15.89 0.72 -4.97
C ALA A 192 -16.62 2.07 -4.74
N LEU A 193 -16.17 3.17 -5.38
CA LEU A 193 -16.71 4.51 -5.18
C LEU A 193 -17.49 4.97 -6.41
N ASP A 194 -18.42 5.92 -6.20
CA ASP A 194 -19.13 6.60 -7.30
C ASP A 194 -18.15 7.38 -8.18
N VAL A 195 -18.42 7.49 -9.48
CA VAL A 195 -17.53 8.11 -10.49
C VAL A 195 -17.04 9.51 -10.10
N SER A 196 -17.93 10.35 -9.54
CA SER A 196 -17.57 11.70 -9.09
C SER A 196 -16.60 11.69 -7.92
N ILE A 197 -16.74 10.73 -7.02
CA ILE A 197 -15.86 10.55 -5.86
C ILE A 197 -14.53 9.93 -6.28
N GLN A 198 -14.54 8.99 -7.24
CA GLN A 198 -13.32 8.45 -7.85
C GLN A 198 -12.41 9.56 -8.38
N ALA A 199 -12.96 10.48 -9.18
CA ALA A 199 -12.20 11.59 -9.74
C ALA A 199 -11.57 12.46 -8.64
N GLN A 200 -12.32 12.77 -7.57
CA GLN A 200 -11.80 13.54 -6.44
C GLN A 200 -10.68 12.83 -5.68
N VAL A 201 -10.78 11.51 -5.49
CA VAL A 201 -9.74 10.72 -4.79
C VAL A 201 -8.50 10.60 -5.67
N LEU A 202 -8.64 10.41 -6.99
CA LEU A 202 -7.50 10.38 -7.92
C LEU A 202 -6.79 11.74 -7.98
N GLN A 203 -7.52 12.86 -8.05
CA GLN A 203 -6.93 14.20 -7.98
C GLN A 203 -6.17 14.41 -6.67
N LEU A 204 -6.73 13.97 -5.54
CA LEU A 204 -6.07 14.03 -4.24
C LEU A 204 -4.75 13.23 -4.26
N LEU A 205 -4.76 11.99 -4.78
CA LEU A 205 -3.55 11.15 -4.87
C LEU A 205 -2.48 11.80 -5.75
N MET A 206 -2.86 12.41 -6.89
CA MET A 206 -1.91 13.11 -7.77
C MET A 206 -1.31 14.34 -7.08
N LYS A 207 -2.12 15.14 -6.39
CA LYS A 207 -1.65 16.27 -5.58
C LYS A 207 -0.64 15.81 -4.52
N LEU A 208 -0.98 14.77 -3.74
CA LEU A 208 -0.10 14.22 -2.71
C LEU A 208 1.20 13.64 -3.28
N LYS A 209 1.16 13.07 -4.50
CA LYS A 209 2.35 12.62 -5.22
C LYS A 209 3.34 13.76 -5.43
N GLU A 210 2.88 14.88 -5.95
CA GLU A 210 3.72 16.05 -6.23
C GLU A 210 4.25 16.68 -4.93
N GLU A 211 3.39 16.88 -3.93
CA GLU A 211 3.75 17.52 -2.67
C GLU A 211 4.74 16.69 -1.82
N ARG A 212 4.71 15.35 -1.94
CA ARG A 212 5.49 14.43 -1.10
C ARG A 212 6.49 13.57 -1.88
N ASN A 213 6.62 13.81 -3.19
CA ASN A 213 7.48 13.04 -4.10
C ASN A 213 7.23 11.53 -4.02
N LEU A 214 5.94 11.12 -4.05
CA LEU A 214 5.53 9.71 -3.93
C LEU A 214 5.62 8.97 -5.26
N THR A 215 5.92 7.69 -5.17
CA THR A 215 5.80 6.74 -6.28
C THR A 215 4.52 5.94 -6.11
N TYR A 216 3.76 5.74 -7.18
CA TYR A 216 2.54 4.94 -7.14
C TYR A 216 2.59 3.74 -8.08
N ILE A 217 2.04 2.61 -7.62
CA ILE A 217 1.63 1.49 -8.45
C ILE A 217 0.11 1.38 -8.34
N PHE A 218 -0.61 1.74 -9.42
CA PHE A 218 -2.06 1.63 -9.50
C PHE A 218 -2.45 0.28 -10.10
N ILE A 219 -3.21 -0.51 -9.36
CA ILE A 219 -3.84 -1.73 -9.83
C ILE A 219 -5.28 -1.39 -10.22
N THR A 220 -5.65 -1.67 -11.47
CA THR A 220 -6.97 -1.38 -12.00
C THR A 220 -7.39 -2.44 -13.04
N HIS A 221 -8.66 -2.43 -13.41
CA HIS A 221 -9.25 -3.26 -14.47
C HIS A 221 -9.30 -2.52 -15.78
#